data_a8b8aa9a1f16cdc1d6d362d0a1b81cc1
#
_entry.id   a8b8aa9a1f16cdc1d6d362d0a1b81cc1
#
_cell.length_a   1.000
_cell.length_b   1.000
_cell.length_c   1.000
_cell.angle_alpha   90.00
_cell.angle_beta   90.00
_cell.angle_gamma   90.00
#
_symmetry.space_group_name_H-M   'P 1'
#
loop_
_entity.id
_entity.type
_entity.pdbx_description
1 polymer ?
#
loop_
_entity_poly.entity_id
_entity_poly.type
_entity_poly.pdbx_seq_one_letter_code
_entity_poly.pdbx_strand_id
1 'polypeptide(L)'
;TYALEKSYKLVPYSSMGQKYEDLKFLSRQYQQRISFVSTLKVQLINMLDQTMPGITKILALKSRDPEKCALLLFIKRYKSFDEIQRIGKTRFLSTYATLMKKTPDKYAPKKGLEIYELARDSITTRGEDPYIWAAQDQCVDLLAAAQNAADEIITQMQNIAETIPEYKVLRAMNGVGDRLGPVILAEIGDIRRFHSGKALNSFAGNDAPPYQSGQFESRNRHISKR
;
A
#
# COMPACT_ATOMS: atom_id res chain seq x y z
N THR A 1 -40.28 7.41 -1.56
CA THR A 1 -41.62 6.85 -1.80
C THR A 1 -41.65 5.32 -1.64
N TYR A 2 -40.84 4.57 -2.39
CA TYR A 2 -40.82 3.09 -2.29
C TYR A 2 -40.48 2.56 -0.88
N ALA A 3 -39.46 3.18 -0.23
CA ALA A 3 -39.03 2.81 1.11
C ALA A 3 -40.14 3.06 2.18
N LEU A 4 -40.92 4.14 2.02
CA LEU A 4 -42.05 4.43 2.90
C LEU A 4 -43.23 3.49 2.68
N GLU A 5 -43.54 3.15 1.42
CA GLU A 5 -44.63 2.24 1.06
C GLU A 5 -44.38 0.77 1.44
N LYS A 6 -43.11 0.38 1.47
CA LYS A 6 -42.67 -0.99 1.77
C LYS A 6 -41.94 -1.13 3.11
N SER A 7 -42.02 -0.10 3.96
CA SER A 7 -41.29 -0.06 5.26
C SER A 7 -41.56 -1.31 6.14
N TYR A 8 -42.77 -1.87 6.10
CA TYR A 8 -43.11 -3.08 6.84
C TYR A 8 -42.46 -4.37 6.31
N LYS A 9 -41.91 -4.34 5.07
CA LYS A 9 -41.15 -5.44 4.45
C LYS A 9 -39.64 -5.22 4.49
N LEU A 10 -39.19 -4.02 4.84
CA LEU A 10 -37.78 -3.70 4.93
C LEU A 10 -37.25 -4.22 6.26
N VAL A 11 -36.48 -5.27 6.21
CA VAL A 11 -35.65 -5.67 7.34
C VAL A 11 -34.50 -4.65 7.42
N PRO A 12 -34.32 -3.98 8.57
CA PRO A 12 -33.17 -3.09 8.74
C PRO A 12 -31.90 -3.85 8.34
N TYR A 13 -31.10 -3.26 7.45
CA TYR A 13 -29.79 -3.81 7.10
C TYR A 13 -28.93 -3.76 8.36
N SER A 14 -29.04 -4.84 9.13
CA SER A 14 -28.40 -5.14 10.41
C SER A 14 -28.07 -3.92 11.29
N SER A 15 -28.54 -3.95 12.51
CA SER A 15 -27.88 -3.28 13.62
C SER A 15 -26.50 -3.91 13.81
N MET A 16 -25.59 -3.70 12.88
CA MET A 16 -24.18 -3.99 13.15
C MET A 16 -23.83 -3.13 14.36
N GLY A 17 -23.33 -3.76 15.44
CA GLY A 17 -22.92 -3.03 16.62
C GLY A 17 -21.91 -1.94 16.23
N GLN A 18 -21.92 -0.80 16.92
CA GLN A 18 -21.09 0.37 16.64
C GLN A 18 -19.63 0.04 16.27
N LYS A 19 -19.02 -0.95 16.92
CA LYS A 19 -17.64 -1.39 16.65
C LYS A 19 -17.40 -1.82 15.19
N TYR A 20 -18.35 -2.50 14.58
CA TYR A 20 -18.23 -2.94 13.18
C TYR A 20 -18.43 -1.78 12.21
N GLU A 21 -19.30 -0.83 12.56
CA GLU A 21 -19.48 0.40 11.78
C GLU A 21 -18.22 1.27 11.79
N ASP A 22 -17.62 1.44 12.98
CA ASP A 22 -16.36 2.15 13.17
C ASP A 22 -15.23 1.49 12.40
N LEU A 23 -15.10 0.15 12.48
CA LEU A 23 -14.12 -0.61 11.69
C LEU A 23 -14.33 -0.42 10.19
N LYS A 24 -15.56 -0.47 9.72
CA LYS A 24 -15.88 -0.28 8.30
C LYS A 24 -15.55 1.12 7.81
N PHE A 25 -15.84 2.14 8.62
CA PHE A 25 -15.46 3.51 8.32
C PHE A 25 -13.93 3.65 8.23
N LEU A 26 -13.21 3.19 9.24
CA LEU A 26 -11.74 3.24 9.29
C LEU A 26 -11.10 2.45 8.16
N SER A 27 -11.64 1.27 7.80
CA SER A 27 -11.16 0.46 6.68
C SER A 27 -11.21 1.23 5.36
N ARG A 28 -12.30 1.96 5.11
CA ARG A 28 -12.42 2.81 3.92
C ARG A 28 -11.40 3.94 3.91
N GLN A 29 -11.19 4.60 5.07
CA GLN A 29 -10.17 5.62 5.20
C GLN A 29 -8.77 5.05 4.97
N TYR A 30 -8.48 3.88 5.54
CA TYR A 30 -7.22 3.17 5.32
C TYR A 30 -6.97 2.86 3.85
N GLN A 31 -7.96 2.30 3.15
CA GLN A 31 -7.84 1.99 1.72
C GLN A 31 -7.57 3.23 0.87
N GLN A 32 -8.22 4.36 1.18
CA GLN A 32 -7.95 5.63 0.50
C GLN A 32 -6.51 6.09 0.72
N ARG A 33 -5.98 5.98 1.95
CA ARG A 33 -4.58 6.33 2.25
C ARG A 33 -3.60 5.43 1.51
N ILE A 34 -3.84 4.12 1.47
CA ILE A 34 -3.00 3.16 0.74
C ILE A 34 -3.03 3.42 -0.77
N SER A 35 -4.19 3.74 -1.33
CA SER A 35 -4.31 4.15 -2.73
C SER A 35 -3.49 5.41 -3.02
N PHE A 36 -3.58 6.42 -2.15
CA PHE A 36 -2.80 7.65 -2.28
C PHE A 36 -1.28 7.39 -2.18
N VAL A 37 -0.84 6.57 -1.23
CA VAL A 37 0.56 6.10 -1.12
C VAL A 37 1.02 5.46 -2.42
N SER A 38 0.19 4.62 -3.05
CA SER A 38 0.52 3.96 -4.31
C SER A 38 0.68 4.97 -5.45
N THR A 39 -0.20 5.96 -5.54
CA THR A 39 -0.11 7.05 -6.52
C THR A 39 1.17 7.86 -6.34
N LEU A 40 1.51 8.25 -5.10
CA LEU A 40 2.74 8.99 -4.81
C LEU A 40 4.00 8.19 -5.17
N LYS A 41 4.01 6.88 -4.93
CA LYS A 41 5.12 6.00 -5.35
C LYS A 41 5.32 6.01 -6.85
N VAL A 42 4.25 5.92 -7.63
CA VAL A 42 4.33 5.98 -9.09
C VAL A 42 4.83 7.35 -9.56
N GLN A 43 4.33 8.44 -8.99
CA GLN A 43 4.79 9.79 -9.30
C GLN A 43 6.28 9.97 -9.00
N LEU A 44 6.74 9.48 -7.83
CA LEU A 44 8.15 9.53 -7.47
C LEU A 44 9.02 8.75 -8.46
N ILE A 45 8.62 7.52 -8.82
CA ILE A 45 9.35 6.71 -9.80
C ILE A 45 9.44 7.43 -11.15
N ASN A 46 8.35 8.03 -11.63
CA ASN A 46 8.36 8.77 -12.88
C ASN A 46 9.31 9.99 -12.87
N MET A 47 9.46 10.66 -11.73
CA MET A 47 10.43 11.73 -11.56
C MET A 47 11.86 11.17 -11.49
N LEU A 48 12.06 10.01 -10.82
CA LEU A 48 13.38 9.37 -10.74
C LEU A 48 13.85 8.85 -12.09
N ASP A 49 12.97 8.41 -12.97
CA ASP A 49 13.33 7.98 -14.32
C ASP A 49 13.89 9.15 -15.16
N GLN A 50 13.59 10.40 -14.79
CA GLN A 50 14.13 11.59 -15.44
C GLN A 50 15.45 12.08 -14.82
N THR A 51 15.69 11.85 -13.53
CA THR A 51 16.84 12.34 -12.77
C THR A 51 17.87 11.27 -12.43
N MET A 52 17.40 10.03 -12.19
CA MET A 52 18.19 8.87 -11.79
C MET A 52 17.64 7.57 -12.40
N PRO A 53 17.63 7.43 -13.74
CA PRO A 53 17.02 6.30 -14.41
C PRO A 53 17.57 4.97 -13.93
N GLY A 54 16.67 4.04 -13.57
CA GLY A 54 17.02 2.70 -13.12
C GLY A 54 17.45 2.56 -11.66
N ILE A 55 17.54 3.64 -10.88
CA ILE A 55 17.96 3.59 -9.46
C ILE A 55 17.07 2.66 -8.62
N THR A 56 15.78 2.55 -8.96
CA THR A 56 14.79 1.72 -8.26
C THR A 56 15.08 0.22 -8.37
N LYS A 57 15.89 -0.21 -9.33
CA LYS A 57 16.37 -1.60 -9.47
C LYS A 57 17.41 -1.96 -8.42
N ILE A 58 18.22 -0.97 -7.99
CA ILE A 58 19.30 -1.14 -7.00
C ILE A 58 18.79 -0.84 -5.59
N LEU A 59 18.09 0.29 -5.44
CA LEU A 59 17.49 0.74 -4.19
C LEU A 59 15.96 0.66 -4.28
N ALA A 60 15.38 -0.42 -3.78
CA ALA A 60 13.94 -0.59 -3.84
C ALA A 60 13.21 0.20 -2.75
N LEU A 61 12.00 0.66 -3.08
CA LEU A 61 11.08 1.32 -2.14
C LEU A 61 10.39 0.28 -1.23
N LYS A 62 11.17 -0.44 -0.43
CA LYS A 62 10.70 -1.60 0.36
C LYS A 62 10.29 -1.27 1.79
N SER A 63 10.90 -0.25 2.40
CA SER A 63 10.58 0.10 3.78
C SER A 63 9.27 0.86 3.87
N ARG A 64 8.46 0.53 4.88
CA ARG A 64 7.26 1.29 5.23
C ARG A 64 7.58 2.52 6.06
N ASP A 65 8.72 2.50 6.75
CA ASP A 65 9.25 3.62 7.50
C ASP A 65 10.10 4.48 6.55
N PRO A 66 9.63 5.69 6.19
CA PRO A 66 10.34 6.56 5.26
C PRO A 66 11.74 6.97 5.74
N GLU A 67 11.91 7.09 7.06
CA GLU A 67 13.20 7.48 7.66
C GLU A 67 14.24 6.36 7.59
N LYS A 68 13.80 5.13 7.40
CA LYS A 68 14.64 3.94 7.25
C LYS A 68 14.70 3.43 5.81
N CYS A 69 14.00 4.06 4.88
CA CYS A 69 14.01 3.66 3.48
C CYS A 69 15.27 4.15 2.77
N ALA A 70 16.13 3.23 2.36
CA ALA A 70 17.38 3.54 1.69
C ALA A 70 17.20 4.43 0.45
N LEU A 71 16.20 4.17 -0.39
CA LEU A 71 15.91 4.98 -1.57
C LEU A 71 15.50 6.40 -1.20
N LEU A 72 14.60 6.59 -0.22
CA LEU A 72 14.11 7.92 0.17
C LEU A 72 15.24 8.76 0.80
N LEU A 73 16.06 8.17 1.65
CA LEU A 73 17.24 8.84 2.20
C LEU A 73 18.25 9.19 1.10
N PHE A 74 18.39 8.30 0.11
CA PHE A 74 19.26 8.54 -1.02
C PHE A 74 18.80 9.73 -1.85
N ILE A 75 17.51 9.82 -2.19
CA ILE A 75 16.92 10.93 -2.96
C ILE A 75 17.04 12.26 -2.20
N LYS A 76 16.82 12.26 -0.90
CA LYS A 76 17.00 13.47 -0.07
C LYS A 76 18.44 13.96 -0.09
N ARG A 77 19.43 13.07 -0.20
CA ARG A 77 20.86 13.40 -0.22
C ARG A 77 21.37 13.74 -1.61
N TYR A 78 20.95 13.00 -2.63
CA TYR A 78 21.39 13.14 -4.02
C TYR A 78 20.17 13.39 -4.89
N LYS A 79 20.18 14.51 -5.62
CA LYS A 79 19.02 14.93 -6.41
C LYS A 79 18.98 14.33 -7.80
N SER A 80 20.16 13.99 -8.35
CA SER A 80 20.30 13.43 -9.69
C SER A 80 21.62 12.66 -9.84
N PHE A 81 21.73 11.89 -10.92
CA PHE A 81 23.00 11.26 -11.31
C PHE A 81 24.07 12.27 -11.71
N ASP A 82 23.68 13.42 -12.26
CA ASP A 82 24.64 14.50 -12.58
C ASP A 82 25.35 15.02 -11.33
N GLU A 83 24.63 15.14 -10.21
CA GLU A 83 25.25 15.50 -8.93
C GLU A 83 26.25 14.43 -8.47
N ILE A 84 25.91 13.15 -8.62
CA ILE A 84 26.81 12.04 -8.25
C ILE A 84 28.07 12.02 -9.09
N GLN A 85 27.96 12.26 -10.39
CA GLN A 85 29.10 12.36 -11.29
C GLN A 85 30.01 13.55 -10.91
N ARG A 86 29.41 14.70 -10.59
CA ARG A 86 30.15 15.92 -10.18
C ARG A 86 30.90 15.73 -8.87
N ILE A 87 30.34 15.00 -7.91
CA ILE A 87 30.98 14.68 -6.62
C ILE A 87 32.19 13.77 -6.81
N GLY A 88 32.19 12.91 -7.80
CA GLY A 88 33.22 11.94 -8.11
C GLY A 88 33.15 10.67 -7.25
N LYS A 89 33.77 9.59 -7.78
CA LYS A 89 33.64 8.22 -7.26
C LYS A 89 34.02 8.08 -5.79
N THR A 90 35.20 8.55 -5.42
CA THR A 90 35.73 8.35 -4.05
C THR A 90 34.84 9.03 -2.99
N ARG A 91 34.48 10.28 -3.24
CA ARG A 91 33.66 11.07 -2.32
C ARG A 91 32.24 10.53 -2.26
N PHE A 92 31.68 10.13 -3.40
CA PHE A 92 30.34 9.49 -3.44
C PHE A 92 30.31 8.22 -2.59
N LEU A 93 31.25 7.28 -2.78
CA LEU A 93 31.27 6.01 -2.04
C LEU A 93 31.40 6.21 -0.53
N SER A 94 32.22 7.17 -0.07
CA SER A 94 32.36 7.45 1.36
C SER A 94 31.09 8.05 1.96
N THR A 95 30.43 8.99 1.27
CA THR A 95 29.17 9.59 1.73
C THR A 95 28.01 8.61 1.66
N TYR A 96 27.95 7.78 0.62
CA TYR A 96 26.98 6.70 0.50
C TYR A 96 27.11 5.67 1.65
N ALA A 97 28.32 5.26 2.00
CA ALA A 97 28.59 4.39 3.12
C ALA A 97 28.04 4.95 4.44
N THR A 98 28.26 6.25 4.67
CA THR A 98 27.77 6.95 5.86
C THR A 98 26.24 7.04 5.88
N LEU A 99 25.62 7.30 4.72
CA LEU A 99 24.17 7.36 4.56
C LEU A 99 23.51 6.01 4.87
N MET A 100 24.06 4.92 4.33
CA MET A 100 23.50 3.57 4.49
C MET A 100 23.59 3.02 5.92
N LYS A 101 24.49 3.53 6.76
CA LYS A 101 24.52 3.18 8.20
C LYS A 101 23.24 3.57 8.95
N LYS A 102 22.47 4.52 8.41
CA LYS A 102 21.19 4.95 8.99
C LYS A 102 20.01 4.05 8.60
N THR A 103 20.24 3.11 7.68
CA THR A 103 19.18 2.19 7.18
C THR A 103 19.35 0.80 7.79
N PRO A 104 18.25 0.01 7.93
CA PRO A 104 18.33 -1.40 8.32
C PRO A 104 19.04 -2.26 7.27
N ASP A 105 19.03 -1.80 6.03
CA ASP A 105 19.79 -2.44 4.95
C ASP A 105 21.27 -2.28 5.24
N LYS A 106 21.91 -3.40 5.56
CA LYS A 106 23.37 -3.41 5.79
C LYS A 106 24.08 -2.78 4.59
N TYR A 107 25.02 -1.90 4.88
CA TYR A 107 25.88 -1.32 3.85
C TYR A 107 26.47 -2.41 2.96
N ALA A 108 26.15 -2.36 1.68
CA ALA A 108 26.72 -3.23 0.66
C ALA A 108 27.62 -2.38 -0.28
N PRO A 109 28.96 -2.46 -0.16
CA PRO A 109 29.89 -1.71 -0.99
C PRO A 109 29.62 -1.89 -2.49
N LYS A 110 29.23 -3.10 -2.89
CA LYS A 110 28.89 -3.42 -4.29
C LYS A 110 27.77 -2.54 -4.85
N LYS A 111 26.72 -2.26 -4.05
CA LYS A 111 25.62 -1.40 -4.47
C LYS A 111 26.07 0.04 -4.71
N GLY A 112 26.98 0.58 -3.91
CA GLY A 112 27.54 1.91 -4.12
C GLY A 112 28.30 2.03 -5.45
N LEU A 113 29.09 1.01 -5.78
CA LEU A 113 29.79 0.94 -7.06
C LEU A 113 28.80 0.83 -8.23
N GLU A 114 27.82 -0.06 -8.11
CA GLU A 114 26.76 -0.26 -9.11
C GLU A 114 25.97 1.03 -9.38
N ILE A 115 25.62 1.78 -8.33
CA ILE A 115 24.98 3.10 -8.46
C ILE A 115 25.87 4.10 -9.18
N TYR A 116 27.17 4.14 -8.84
CA TYR A 116 28.10 5.06 -9.50
C TYR A 116 28.29 4.72 -10.98
N GLU A 117 28.41 3.45 -11.33
CA GLU A 117 28.49 2.98 -12.72
C GLU A 117 27.19 3.27 -13.48
N LEU A 118 26.03 3.00 -12.86
CA LEU A 118 24.73 3.37 -13.42
C LEU A 118 24.65 4.88 -13.66
N ALA A 119 25.09 5.70 -12.72
CA ALA A 119 25.09 7.16 -12.87
C ALA A 119 26.01 7.63 -14.01
N ARG A 120 27.16 6.99 -14.20
CA ARG A 120 28.08 7.32 -15.29
C ARG A 120 27.54 6.97 -16.66
N ASP A 121 26.85 5.83 -16.76
CA ASP A 121 26.42 5.24 -18.02
C ASP A 121 25.00 5.65 -18.43
N SER A 122 24.29 6.37 -17.54
CA SER A 122 22.93 6.84 -17.78
C SER A 122 22.88 8.28 -18.30
N ILE A 123 21.88 8.54 -19.15
CA ILE A 123 21.55 9.89 -19.61
C ILE A 123 20.32 10.35 -18.84
N THR A 124 20.46 11.47 -18.14
CA THR A 124 19.35 12.13 -17.44
C THR A 124 18.67 13.13 -18.38
N THR A 125 17.35 13.21 -18.34
CA THR A 125 16.61 14.20 -19.15
C THR A 125 16.40 15.52 -18.39
N ARG A 126 16.38 15.46 -17.06
CA ARG A 126 16.21 16.62 -16.16
C ARG A 126 17.13 16.56 -14.95
N GLY A 127 18.38 16.20 -15.15
CA GLY A 127 19.36 15.98 -14.07
C GLY A 127 19.72 17.22 -13.28
N GLU A 128 19.70 18.41 -13.90
CA GLU A 128 20.04 19.70 -13.28
C GLU A 128 18.84 20.65 -13.16
N ASP A 129 17.63 20.11 -12.99
CA ASP A 129 16.40 20.90 -12.91
C ASP A 129 15.94 21.08 -11.44
N PRO A 130 16.03 22.31 -10.89
CA PRO A 130 15.62 22.59 -9.50
C PRO A 130 14.14 22.34 -9.25
N TYR A 131 13.27 22.46 -10.25
CA TYR A 131 11.83 22.27 -10.10
C TYR A 131 11.48 20.80 -9.89
N ILE A 132 12.12 19.87 -10.62
CA ILE A 132 11.90 18.44 -10.40
C ILE A 132 12.47 18.00 -9.04
N TRP A 133 13.60 18.58 -8.61
CA TRP A 133 14.17 18.30 -7.29
C TRP A 133 13.23 18.73 -6.16
N ALA A 134 12.67 19.93 -6.27
CA ALA A 134 11.66 20.40 -5.30
C ALA A 134 10.42 19.51 -5.30
N ALA A 135 9.94 19.08 -6.47
CA ALA A 135 8.81 18.16 -6.58
C ALA A 135 9.13 16.77 -6.00
N GLN A 136 10.34 16.26 -6.18
CA GLN A 136 10.80 15.00 -5.55
C GLN A 136 10.79 15.12 -4.02
N ASP A 137 11.32 16.20 -3.44
CA ASP A 137 11.33 16.41 -2.00
C ASP A 137 9.90 16.46 -1.44
N GLN A 138 9.03 17.25 -2.06
CA GLN A 138 7.63 17.31 -1.68
C GLN A 138 6.93 15.95 -1.78
N CYS A 139 7.19 15.20 -2.84
CA CYS A 139 6.63 13.87 -3.02
C CYS A 139 7.10 12.89 -1.93
N VAL A 140 8.38 12.94 -1.54
CA VAL A 140 8.93 12.13 -0.45
C VAL A 140 8.27 12.48 0.89
N ASP A 141 8.09 13.78 1.18
CA ASP A 141 7.47 14.23 2.43
C ASP A 141 5.98 13.86 2.49
N LEU A 142 5.25 14.03 1.37
CA LEU A 142 3.85 13.58 1.25
C LEU A 142 3.72 12.06 1.40
N LEU A 143 4.64 11.30 0.80
CA LEU A 143 4.67 9.85 0.93
C LEU A 143 4.87 9.42 2.39
N ALA A 144 5.79 10.06 3.10
CA ALA A 144 6.01 9.82 4.52
C ALA A 144 4.76 10.13 5.35
N ALA A 145 4.16 11.30 5.16
CA ALA A 145 2.95 11.70 5.86
C ALA A 145 1.76 10.75 5.58
N ALA A 146 1.57 10.34 4.32
CA ALA A 146 0.49 9.43 3.94
C ALA A 146 0.67 8.02 4.53
N GLN A 147 1.91 7.52 4.61
CA GLN A 147 2.22 6.24 5.24
C GLN A 147 1.97 6.28 6.75
N ASN A 148 2.42 7.33 7.44
CA ASN A 148 2.17 7.51 8.87
C ASN A 148 0.66 7.58 9.17
N ALA A 149 -0.10 8.35 8.40
CA ALA A 149 -1.54 8.42 8.53
C ALA A 149 -2.23 7.06 8.30
N ALA A 150 -1.75 6.25 7.36
CA ALA A 150 -2.27 4.90 7.16
C ALA A 150 -1.93 3.97 8.34
N ASP A 151 -0.74 4.11 8.93
CA ASP A 151 -0.31 3.32 10.09
C ASP A 151 -1.08 3.69 11.36
N GLU A 152 -1.42 4.96 11.54
CA GLU A 152 -2.30 5.41 12.63
C GLU A 152 -3.70 4.81 12.51
N ILE A 153 -4.30 4.84 11.31
CA ILE A 153 -5.63 4.27 11.07
C ILE A 153 -5.62 2.75 11.34
N ILE A 154 -4.62 2.02 10.84
CA ILE A 154 -4.58 0.58 11.07
C ILE A 154 -4.39 0.23 12.55
N THR A 155 -3.65 1.04 13.30
CA THR A 155 -3.52 0.89 14.76
C THR A 155 -4.87 1.08 15.46
N GLN A 156 -5.65 2.10 15.09
CA GLN A 156 -7.01 2.29 15.61
C GLN A 156 -7.91 1.10 15.29
N MET A 157 -7.84 0.58 14.06
CA MET A 157 -8.59 -0.62 13.67
C MET A 157 -8.19 -1.85 14.48
N GLN A 158 -6.91 -2.04 14.77
CA GLN A 158 -6.41 -3.13 15.62
C GLN A 158 -7.00 -3.04 17.03
N ASN A 159 -6.96 -1.86 17.65
CA ASN A 159 -7.50 -1.64 18.98
C ASN A 159 -9.00 -1.98 19.07
N ILE A 160 -9.78 -1.62 18.06
CA ILE A 160 -11.20 -2.00 18.00
C ILE A 160 -11.35 -3.51 17.77
N ALA A 161 -10.60 -4.08 16.83
CA ALA A 161 -10.68 -5.49 16.47
C ALA A 161 -10.37 -6.40 17.65
N GLU A 162 -9.40 -6.07 18.49
CA GLU A 162 -9.03 -6.84 19.68
C GLU A 162 -10.18 -6.96 20.69
N THR A 163 -11.14 -6.04 20.69
CA THR A 163 -12.34 -6.11 21.52
C THR A 163 -13.43 -7.03 20.97
N ILE A 164 -13.25 -7.60 19.76
CA ILE A 164 -14.21 -8.45 19.05
C ILE A 164 -13.76 -9.90 19.15
N PRO A 165 -14.58 -10.82 19.75
CA PRO A 165 -14.16 -12.20 19.99
C PRO A 165 -13.72 -12.95 18.74
N GLU A 166 -14.39 -12.73 17.62
CA GLU A 166 -14.14 -13.38 16.33
C GLU A 166 -12.77 -13.03 15.73
N TYR A 167 -12.16 -11.93 16.18
CA TYR A 167 -10.85 -11.50 15.71
C TYR A 167 -9.75 -12.51 16.02
N LYS A 168 -9.82 -13.18 17.18
CA LYS A 168 -8.87 -14.23 17.55
C LYS A 168 -8.87 -15.40 16.56
N VAL A 169 -10.05 -15.76 16.04
CA VAL A 169 -10.18 -16.83 15.04
C VAL A 169 -9.54 -16.40 13.72
N LEU A 170 -9.77 -15.16 13.28
CA LEU A 170 -9.13 -14.62 12.08
C LEU A 170 -7.61 -14.59 12.21
N ARG A 171 -7.09 -14.18 13.37
CA ARG A 171 -5.64 -14.11 13.63
C ARG A 171 -4.95 -15.49 13.66
N ALA A 172 -5.68 -16.55 13.95
CA ALA A 172 -5.18 -17.92 13.90
C ALA A 172 -5.05 -18.47 12.47
N MET A 173 -5.60 -17.81 11.47
CA MET A 173 -5.51 -18.23 10.08
C MET A 173 -4.14 -17.86 9.49
N ASN A 174 -3.51 -18.81 8.77
CA ASN A 174 -2.25 -18.57 8.10
C ASN A 174 -2.36 -17.41 7.10
N GLY A 175 -1.41 -16.47 7.15
CA GLY A 175 -1.39 -15.29 6.28
C GLY A 175 -2.22 -14.10 6.77
N VAL A 176 -3.01 -14.25 7.81
CA VAL A 176 -3.77 -13.13 8.41
C VAL A 176 -2.92 -12.45 9.48
N GLY A 177 -2.17 -11.42 9.05
CA GLY A 177 -1.36 -10.59 9.92
C GLY A 177 -2.13 -9.43 10.57
N ASP A 178 -1.40 -8.61 11.37
CA ASP A 178 -1.95 -7.49 12.15
C ASP A 178 -2.66 -6.43 11.30
N ARG A 179 -2.29 -6.29 10.03
CA ARG A 179 -2.93 -5.35 9.12
C ARG A 179 -4.13 -5.96 8.40
N LEU A 180 -4.00 -7.20 7.96
CA LEU A 180 -5.05 -7.86 7.18
C LEU A 180 -6.23 -8.26 8.05
N GLY A 181 -5.99 -8.71 9.28
CA GLY A 181 -7.04 -9.14 10.20
C GLY A 181 -8.13 -8.10 10.44
N PRO A 182 -7.80 -6.88 10.87
CA PRO A 182 -8.80 -5.83 11.07
C PRO A 182 -9.55 -5.44 9.78
N VAL A 183 -8.87 -5.46 8.63
CA VAL A 183 -9.49 -5.16 7.33
C VAL A 183 -10.51 -6.23 6.94
N ILE A 184 -10.16 -7.51 7.09
CA ILE A 184 -11.11 -8.62 6.84
C ILE A 184 -12.31 -8.51 7.79
N LEU A 185 -12.07 -8.25 9.07
CA LEU A 185 -13.14 -8.10 10.05
C LEU A 185 -14.07 -6.93 9.70
N ALA A 186 -13.52 -5.81 9.25
CA ALA A 186 -14.28 -4.65 8.79
C ALA A 186 -15.17 -4.96 7.57
N GLU A 187 -14.69 -5.77 6.63
CA GLU A 187 -15.43 -6.15 5.43
C GLU A 187 -16.53 -7.19 5.75
N ILE A 188 -16.22 -8.18 6.58
CA ILE A 188 -17.20 -9.21 6.99
C ILE A 188 -18.27 -8.59 7.90
N GLY A 189 -17.87 -7.72 8.83
CA GLY A 189 -18.72 -7.22 9.89
C GLY A 189 -19.13 -8.35 10.86
N ASP A 190 -20.36 -8.31 11.38
CA ASP A 190 -20.87 -9.38 12.24
C ASP A 190 -21.06 -10.67 11.45
N ILE A 191 -20.23 -11.67 11.74
CA ILE A 191 -20.29 -12.98 11.06
C ILE A 191 -21.63 -13.69 11.26
N ARG A 192 -22.34 -13.41 12.35
CA ARG A 192 -23.64 -14.02 12.70
C ARG A 192 -24.75 -13.65 11.73
N ARG A 193 -24.58 -12.59 10.94
CA ARG A 193 -25.52 -12.22 9.87
C ARG A 193 -25.56 -13.23 8.71
N PHE A 194 -24.55 -14.08 8.59
CA PHE A 194 -24.48 -15.10 7.56
C PHE A 194 -25.02 -16.43 8.10
N HIS A 195 -26.09 -16.94 7.49
CA HIS A 195 -26.71 -18.21 7.89
C HIS A 195 -25.88 -19.45 7.53
N SER A 196 -24.86 -19.31 6.68
CA SER A 196 -23.97 -20.40 6.25
C SER A 196 -22.65 -19.90 5.68
N GLY A 197 -21.65 -20.78 5.63
CA GLY A 197 -20.39 -20.50 4.95
C GLY A 197 -20.53 -20.22 3.45
N LYS A 198 -21.56 -20.80 2.80
CA LYS A 198 -21.89 -20.51 1.41
C LYS A 198 -22.35 -19.06 1.23
N ALA A 199 -23.15 -18.55 2.16
CA ALA A 199 -23.60 -17.16 2.14
C ALA A 199 -22.42 -16.17 2.30
N LEU A 200 -21.45 -16.50 3.16
CA LEU A 200 -20.22 -15.71 3.30
C LEU A 200 -19.38 -15.78 2.02
N ASN A 201 -19.28 -16.95 1.40
CA ASN A 201 -18.51 -17.13 0.16
C ASN A 201 -19.13 -16.33 -1.01
N SER A 202 -20.46 -16.36 -1.14
CA SER A 202 -21.19 -15.51 -2.11
C SER A 202 -21.00 -14.02 -1.80
N PHE A 203 -21.00 -13.63 -0.53
CA PHE A 203 -20.73 -12.26 -0.11
C PHE A 203 -19.30 -11.81 -0.51
N ALA A 204 -18.32 -12.69 -0.42
CA ALA A 204 -16.96 -12.43 -0.85
C ALA A 204 -16.80 -12.38 -2.39
N GLY A 205 -17.84 -12.67 -3.15
CA GLY A 205 -17.79 -12.71 -4.61
C GLY A 205 -17.07 -13.94 -5.19
N ASN A 206 -16.81 -14.95 -4.38
CA ASN A 206 -16.23 -16.23 -4.83
C ASN A 206 -17.27 -17.21 -5.34
N ASP A 207 -18.50 -16.74 -5.56
CA ASP A 207 -19.60 -17.51 -6.09
C ASP A 207 -19.58 -17.45 -7.62
N ALA A 208 -19.74 -18.60 -8.24
CA ALA A 208 -19.89 -18.73 -9.68
C ALA A 208 -21.37 -19.10 -9.97
N PRO A 209 -22.25 -18.10 -10.12
CA PRO A 209 -23.66 -18.36 -10.34
C PRO A 209 -23.86 -19.22 -11.59
N PRO A 210 -24.84 -20.16 -11.57
CA PRO A 210 -25.14 -20.93 -12.75
C PRO A 210 -25.64 -19.98 -13.86
N TYR A 211 -24.99 -20.06 -15.02
CA TYR A 211 -25.49 -19.39 -16.22
C TYR A 211 -26.21 -20.43 -17.09
N GLN A 212 -27.54 -20.45 -16.99
CA GLN A 212 -28.41 -21.40 -17.67
C GLN A 212 -29.46 -20.63 -18.45
N SER A 213 -29.69 -21.06 -19.69
CA SER A 213 -30.79 -20.56 -20.54
C SER A 213 -31.43 -21.73 -21.27
N GLY A 214 -32.59 -22.13 -20.85
CA GLY A 214 -33.29 -23.32 -21.39
C GLY A 214 -32.43 -24.60 -21.17
N GLN A 215 -32.06 -25.28 -22.24
CA GLN A 215 -31.21 -26.48 -22.19
C GLN A 215 -29.70 -26.18 -22.19
N PHE A 216 -29.32 -24.89 -22.29
CA PHE A 216 -27.91 -24.49 -22.30
C PHE A 216 -27.39 -24.28 -20.87
N GLU A 217 -26.32 -25.00 -20.53
CA GLU A 217 -25.55 -24.79 -19.31
C GLU A 217 -24.09 -24.43 -19.66
N SER A 218 -23.66 -23.24 -19.24
CA SER A 218 -22.28 -22.81 -19.46
C SER A 218 -21.29 -23.58 -18.57
N ARG A 219 -20.29 -24.20 -19.19
CA ARG A 219 -19.18 -24.89 -18.48
C ARG A 219 -18.14 -23.91 -17.93
N ASN A 220 -17.97 -22.74 -18.58
CA ASN A 220 -17.05 -21.69 -18.14
C ASN A 220 -17.81 -20.65 -17.31
N ARG A 221 -17.64 -20.72 -15.98
CA ARG A 221 -18.26 -19.80 -15.05
C ARG A 221 -17.22 -18.83 -14.51
N HIS A 222 -17.54 -17.56 -14.53
CA HIS A 222 -16.74 -16.53 -13.89
C HIS A 222 -17.28 -16.27 -12.49
N ILE A 223 -16.36 -16.05 -11.52
CA ILE A 223 -16.73 -15.60 -10.19
C ILE A 223 -17.38 -14.22 -10.25
N SER A 224 -18.41 -13.98 -9.44
CA SER A 224 -18.99 -12.66 -9.29
C SER A 224 -17.94 -11.75 -8.64
N LYS A 225 -17.45 -10.78 -9.37
CA LYS A 225 -16.55 -9.75 -8.78
C LYS A 225 -17.41 -8.76 -8.01
N ARG A 226 -17.10 -8.57 -6.76
CA ARG A 226 -17.71 -7.55 -5.91
C ARG A 226 -16.86 -6.28 -5.87
#